data_1a3c4af8e1bbfb68a65df24f6ee9a2fb
#
_entry.id   1a3c4af8e1bbfb68a65df24f6ee9a2fb
#
_cell.length_a   1.000
_cell.length_b   1.000
_cell.length_c   1.000
_cell.angle_alpha   90.00
_cell.angle_beta   90.00
_cell.angle_gamma   90.00
#
_symmetry.space_group_name_H-M   'P 1'
#
loop_
_entity.id
_entity.type
_entity.pdbx_description
1 polymer ?
#
loop_
_entity_poly.entity_id
_entity_poly.type
_entity_poly.pdbx_seq_one_letter_code
_entity_poly.pdbx_strand_id
1 'polypeptide(L)'
;MGASVGATSDQEWGHVPVMVEEVLLYLAPRSGGLYIDATVGLGGHTQAILSRSAPDGRVLAIDADAQALAIAERRLSDDGGRVTFVQGRHRDLERIAVAQGFSGCQGILLDLGVSSLQLDDAERGFSFREAGPLDMRMDSEAPVSAEEVVNHWPEQELARVIAAYGEERYARRVAHRIVQARPIRDTAHLAAVVSGAVRSSGGIHPATRTFQAIRIAVNDELGSLEAVMPQALALLAPGGVMAVIAFHSLEDRIVKQFMVRESRGCLCPPRIPVCECGHRVQLDRLTRRPVQASTGEIGRNP
;
A
#
# COMPACT_ATOMS: atom_id res chain seq x y z
N MET A 1 25.82 -26.44 -21.32
CA MET A 1 24.40 -26.76 -21.42
C MET A 1 23.70 -25.84 -20.44
N GLY A 2 23.18 -24.72 -20.93
CA GLY A 2 22.47 -23.74 -20.13
C GLY A 2 21.03 -24.15 -19.93
N ALA A 3 20.64 -24.35 -18.69
CA ALA A 3 19.24 -24.54 -18.33
C ALA A 3 18.55 -23.20 -18.42
N SER A 4 17.65 -23.04 -19.38
CA SER A 4 16.70 -21.96 -19.43
C SER A 4 15.75 -22.09 -18.24
N VAL A 5 15.88 -21.21 -17.25
CA VAL A 5 14.91 -21.06 -16.18
C VAL A 5 13.62 -20.52 -16.82
N GLY A 6 12.55 -21.29 -16.72
CA GLY A 6 11.30 -21.08 -17.42
C GLY A 6 10.57 -19.81 -17.00
N ALA A 7 10.29 -19.00 -17.99
CA ALA A 7 9.36 -17.88 -17.94
C ALA A 7 7.92 -18.39 -18.15
N THR A 8 7.32 -19.07 -17.17
CA THR A 8 5.97 -19.67 -17.34
C THR A 8 5.02 -19.46 -16.17
N SER A 9 5.35 -18.67 -15.13
CA SER A 9 4.45 -18.52 -13.96
C SER A 9 3.66 -17.22 -13.89
N ASP A 10 4.16 -16.12 -14.41
CA ASP A 10 3.52 -14.80 -14.19
C ASP A 10 2.26 -14.55 -15.05
N GLN A 11 2.16 -15.19 -16.22
CA GLN A 11 0.96 -15.07 -17.07
C GLN A 11 -0.26 -15.84 -16.55
N GLU A 12 -0.05 -16.88 -15.75
CA GLU A 12 -1.13 -17.70 -15.21
C GLU A 12 -1.89 -17.00 -14.08
N TRP A 13 -1.23 -16.06 -13.39
CA TRP A 13 -1.81 -15.30 -12.25
C TRP A 13 -2.20 -13.86 -12.60
N GLY A 14 -2.02 -13.45 -13.88
CA GLY A 14 -2.57 -12.21 -14.47
C GLY A 14 -2.00 -10.89 -13.96
N HIS A 15 -1.01 -10.89 -13.04
CA HIS A 15 -0.45 -9.69 -12.47
C HIS A 15 1.07 -9.76 -12.35
N VAL A 16 1.74 -8.73 -12.90
CA VAL A 16 3.17 -8.51 -12.74
C VAL A 16 3.36 -7.46 -11.63
N PRO A 17 4.06 -7.78 -10.52
CA PRO A 17 4.29 -6.79 -9.48
C PRO A 17 5.16 -5.64 -9.98
N VAL A 18 4.89 -4.43 -9.48
CA VAL A 18 5.59 -3.22 -9.91
C VAL A 18 7.00 -3.14 -9.31
N MET A 19 7.98 -2.62 -10.07
CA MET A 19 9.32 -2.29 -9.57
C MET A 19 10.06 -3.46 -8.89
N VAL A 20 9.86 -4.69 -9.34
CA VAL A 20 10.47 -5.89 -8.74
C VAL A 20 12.00 -5.79 -8.72
N GLU A 21 12.60 -5.35 -9.81
CA GLU A 21 14.06 -5.24 -9.91
C GLU A 21 14.61 -4.20 -8.93
N GLU A 22 13.95 -3.08 -8.78
CA GLU A 22 14.33 -2.04 -7.82
C GLU A 22 14.16 -2.53 -6.38
N VAL A 23 13.06 -3.22 -6.08
CA VAL A 23 12.84 -3.84 -4.76
C VAL A 23 13.96 -4.83 -4.45
N LEU A 24 14.28 -5.74 -5.37
CA LEU A 24 15.35 -6.72 -5.17
C LEU A 24 16.74 -6.07 -5.08
N LEU A 25 16.97 -5.00 -5.83
CA LEU A 25 18.23 -4.25 -5.79
C LEU A 25 18.47 -3.65 -4.39
N TYR A 26 17.46 -3.00 -3.82
CA TYR A 26 17.60 -2.31 -2.53
C TYR A 26 17.50 -3.26 -1.34
N LEU A 27 16.56 -4.20 -1.33
CA LEU A 27 16.43 -5.19 -0.27
C LEU A 27 17.61 -6.17 -0.25
N ALA A 28 18.26 -6.38 -1.39
CA ALA A 28 19.40 -7.29 -1.58
C ALA A 28 19.20 -8.65 -0.87
N PRO A 29 18.13 -9.41 -1.20
CA PRO A 29 17.81 -10.63 -0.50
C PRO A 29 18.95 -11.65 -0.59
N ARG A 30 19.22 -12.35 0.54
CA ARG A 30 20.32 -13.33 0.66
C ARG A 30 19.86 -14.55 1.46
N SER A 31 20.54 -15.66 1.25
CA SER A 31 20.38 -16.90 2.01
C SER A 31 20.44 -16.65 3.52
N GLY A 32 19.61 -17.31 4.29
CA GLY A 32 19.47 -17.17 5.74
C GLY A 32 18.78 -15.87 6.20
N GLY A 33 18.40 -14.98 5.29
CA GLY A 33 17.75 -13.71 5.62
C GLY A 33 16.29 -13.87 6.03
N LEU A 34 15.84 -12.99 6.93
CA LEU A 34 14.43 -12.82 7.31
C LEU A 34 13.87 -11.58 6.63
N TYR A 35 12.75 -11.74 5.95
CA TYR A 35 12.09 -10.66 5.22
C TYR A 35 10.62 -10.57 5.64
N ILE A 36 10.04 -9.39 5.53
CA ILE A 36 8.61 -9.16 5.71
C ILE A 36 8.07 -8.49 4.45
N ASP A 37 7.05 -9.08 3.87
CA ASP A 37 6.19 -8.46 2.88
C ASP A 37 4.87 -8.12 3.57
N ALA A 38 4.68 -6.85 3.92
CA ALA A 38 3.55 -6.41 4.74
C ALA A 38 2.29 -6.12 3.93
N THR A 39 2.34 -6.35 2.61
CA THR A 39 1.30 -6.11 1.61
C THR A 39 1.43 -7.13 0.49
N VAL A 40 1.32 -8.43 0.85
CA VAL A 40 1.71 -9.52 -0.07
C VAL A 40 0.90 -9.56 -1.36
N GLY A 41 -0.36 -9.10 -1.34
CA GLY A 41 -1.24 -9.14 -2.50
C GLY A 41 -1.31 -10.56 -3.09
N LEU A 42 -0.95 -10.69 -4.36
CA LEU A 42 -0.91 -11.98 -5.06
C LEU A 42 0.44 -12.71 -4.93
N GLY A 43 1.37 -12.25 -4.09
CA GLY A 43 2.61 -12.94 -3.75
C GLY A 43 3.78 -12.73 -4.71
N GLY A 44 3.68 -11.81 -5.66
CA GLY A 44 4.73 -11.61 -6.68
C GLY A 44 6.06 -11.11 -6.13
N HIS A 45 6.06 -10.12 -5.28
CA HIS A 45 7.26 -9.64 -4.59
C HIS A 45 7.84 -10.70 -3.65
N THR A 46 6.97 -11.36 -2.87
CA THR A 46 7.38 -12.46 -1.99
C THR A 46 8.08 -13.56 -2.77
N GLN A 47 7.55 -13.96 -3.93
CA GLN A 47 8.17 -14.96 -4.81
C GLN A 47 9.58 -14.54 -5.26
N ALA A 48 9.72 -13.28 -5.66
CA ALA A 48 11.00 -12.72 -6.09
C ALA A 48 12.03 -12.68 -4.95
N ILE A 49 11.61 -12.29 -3.75
CA ILE A 49 12.45 -12.29 -2.54
C ILE A 49 12.91 -13.73 -2.20
N LEU A 50 11.99 -14.71 -2.21
CA LEU A 50 12.30 -16.12 -1.94
C LEU A 50 13.28 -16.71 -2.93
N SER A 51 13.12 -16.39 -4.22
CA SER A 51 14.01 -16.85 -5.27
C SER A 51 15.43 -16.32 -5.06
N ARG A 52 15.59 -15.06 -4.68
CA ARG A 52 16.89 -14.44 -4.41
C ARG A 52 17.50 -14.83 -3.09
N SER A 53 16.70 -15.21 -2.10
CA SER A 53 17.15 -15.65 -0.77
C SER A 53 17.24 -17.16 -0.61
N ALA A 54 17.18 -17.91 -1.71
CA ALA A 54 17.37 -19.36 -1.68
C ALA A 54 18.75 -19.76 -1.11
N PRO A 55 18.89 -20.92 -0.43
CA PRO A 55 17.84 -21.95 -0.25
C PRO A 55 16.97 -21.75 0.99
N ASP A 56 17.33 -20.90 1.95
CA ASP A 56 16.83 -20.91 3.33
C ASP A 56 16.34 -19.53 3.84
N GLY A 57 16.31 -18.50 2.98
CA GLY A 57 15.68 -17.24 3.30
C GLY A 57 14.19 -17.40 3.55
N ARG A 58 13.64 -16.70 4.56
CA ARG A 58 12.25 -16.81 5.00
C ARG A 58 11.52 -15.49 4.85
N VAL A 59 10.23 -15.56 4.52
CA VAL A 59 9.36 -14.39 4.37
C VAL A 59 8.13 -14.51 5.27
N LEU A 60 7.82 -13.47 6.00
CA LEU A 60 6.51 -13.26 6.61
C LEU A 60 5.67 -12.43 5.62
N ALA A 61 4.60 -13.01 5.12
CA ALA A 61 3.70 -12.44 4.13
C ALA A 61 2.37 -12.05 4.81
N ILE A 62 2.05 -10.76 4.78
CA ILE A 62 0.87 -10.21 5.46
C ILE A 62 -0.03 -9.53 4.44
N ASP A 63 -1.33 -9.76 4.54
CA ASP A 63 -2.34 -8.98 3.82
C ASP A 63 -3.62 -8.85 4.64
N ALA A 64 -4.33 -7.75 4.47
CA ALA A 64 -5.64 -7.54 5.05
C ALA A 64 -6.73 -8.32 4.29
N ASP A 65 -6.51 -8.54 2.98
CA ASP A 65 -7.44 -9.21 2.08
C ASP A 65 -7.24 -10.73 2.11
N ALA A 66 -8.19 -11.44 2.71
CA ALA A 66 -8.16 -12.90 2.78
C ALA A 66 -8.16 -13.59 1.40
N GLN A 67 -8.79 -12.98 0.38
CA GLN A 67 -8.82 -13.54 -0.98
C GLN A 67 -7.44 -13.44 -1.64
N ALA A 68 -6.79 -12.28 -1.54
CA ALA A 68 -5.44 -12.09 -2.04
C ALA A 68 -4.46 -13.05 -1.34
N LEU A 69 -4.56 -13.18 -0.01
CA LEU A 69 -3.73 -14.08 0.78
C LEU A 69 -3.88 -15.54 0.35
N ALA A 70 -5.11 -16.01 0.14
CA ALA A 70 -5.39 -17.37 -0.32
C ALA A 70 -4.83 -17.66 -1.74
N ILE A 71 -4.76 -16.65 -2.59
CA ILE A 71 -4.12 -16.75 -3.91
C ILE A 71 -2.60 -16.83 -3.75
N ALA A 72 -2.01 -15.96 -2.91
CA ALA A 72 -0.58 -15.96 -2.62
C ALA A 72 -0.13 -17.31 -2.02
N GLU A 73 -0.89 -17.88 -1.08
CA GLU A 73 -0.62 -19.22 -0.51
C GLU A 73 -0.57 -20.30 -1.58
N ARG A 74 -1.53 -20.31 -2.51
CA ARG A 74 -1.53 -21.29 -3.62
C ARG A 74 -0.35 -21.08 -4.57
N ARG A 75 -0.05 -19.83 -4.93
CA ARG A 75 1.05 -19.46 -5.81
C ARG A 75 2.41 -19.88 -5.23
N LEU A 76 2.58 -19.80 -3.92
CA LEU A 76 3.84 -20.04 -3.21
C LEU A 76 3.88 -21.39 -2.49
N SER A 77 2.97 -22.31 -2.81
CA SER A 77 2.87 -23.63 -2.17
C SER A 77 4.14 -24.47 -2.28
N ASP A 78 4.92 -24.29 -3.35
CA ASP A 78 6.13 -25.08 -3.64
C ASP A 78 7.41 -24.50 -3.00
N ASP A 79 7.31 -23.41 -2.23
CA ASP A 79 8.48 -22.72 -1.63
C ASP A 79 9.06 -23.40 -0.37
N GLY A 80 8.71 -24.64 -0.12
CA GLY A 80 9.35 -25.49 0.92
C GLY A 80 9.11 -25.03 2.35
N GLY A 81 8.00 -24.32 2.61
CA GLY A 81 7.65 -23.83 3.96
C GLY A 81 8.46 -22.61 4.41
N ARG A 82 9.09 -21.89 3.50
CA ARG A 82 9.84 -20.68 3.78
C ARG A 82 8.97 -19.44 3.93
N VAL A 83 7.68 -19.52 3.63
CA VAL A 83 6.70 -18.44 3.80
C VAL A 83 5.80 -18.71 4.99
N THR A 84 5.59 -17.68 5.80
CA THR A 84 4.57 -17.67 6.84
C THR A 84 3.50 -16.66 6.43
N PHE A 85 2.29 -17.12 6.15
CA PHE A 85 1.17 -16.26 5.77
C PHE A 85 0.35 -15.86 6.99
N VAL A 86 -0.01 -14.59 7.08
CA VAL A 86 -0.85 -14.06 8.17
C VAL A 86 -1.85 -13.06 7.60
N GLN A 87 -3.14 -13.34 7.78
CA GLN A 87 -4.15 -12.33 7.54
C GLN A 87 -4.07 -11.26 8.63
N GLY A 88 -3.89 -10.00 8.22
CA GLY A 88 -3.80 -8.89 9.15
C GLY A 88 -3.47 -7.59 8.46
N ARG A 89 -3.66 -6.50 9.18
CA ARG A 89 -3.37 -5.16 8.67
C ARG A 89 -1.91 -4.80 8.99
N HIS A 90 -1.22 -4.19 8.05
CA HIS A 90 0.17 -3.76 8.25
C HIS A 90 0.35 -2.77 9.42
N ARG A 91 -0.70 -2.07 9.85
CA ARG A 91 -0.68 -1.24 11.07
C ARG A 91 -0.34 -2.02 12.35
N ASP A 92 -0.52 -3.34 12.34
CA ASP A 92 -0.24 -4.25 13.46
C ASP A 92 1.06 -5.05 13.26
N LEU A 93 1.96 -4.56 12.40
CA LEU A 93 3.13 -5.27 11.90
C LEU A 93 4.00 -5.85 13.03
N GLU A 94 4.35 -5.04 14.02
CA GLU A 94 5.22 -5.47 15.12
C GLU A 94 4.62 -6.63 15.91
N ARG A 95 3.35 -6.51 16.27
CA ARG A 95 2.63 -7.57 16.99
C ARG A 95 2.59 -8.87 16.18
N ILE A 96 2.30 -8.78 14.89
CA ILE A 96 2.25 -9.94 13.98
C ILE A 96 3.64 -10.55 13.83
N ALA A 97 4.66 -9.74 13.52
CA ALA A 97 6.02 -10.19 13.28
C ALA A 97 6.63 -10.88 14.50
N VAL A 98 6.49 -10.27 15.68
CA VAL A 98 7.00 -10.86 16.95
C VAL A 98 6.32 -12.19 17.26
N ALA A 99 5.00 -12.30 17.07
CA ALA A 99 4.25 -13.54 17.28
C ALA A 99 4.71 -14.68 16.35
N GLN A 100 5.22 -14.35 15.15
CA GLN A 100 5.72 -15.30 14.15
C GLN A 100 7.25 -15.50 14.22
N GLY A 101 7.94 -14.87 15.19
CA GLY A 101 9.39 -15.01 15.35
C GLY A 101 10.22 -14.22 14.33
N PHE A 102 9.64 -13.18 13.71
CA PHE A 102 10.31 -12.27 12.78
C PHE A 102 10.76 -11.00 13.52
N SER A 103 12.00 -11.01 13.95
CA SER A 103 12.69 -9.86 14.55
C SER A 103 14.10 -9.79 13.99
N GLY A 104 14.67 -8.62 13.86
CA GLY A 104 15.98 -8.44 13.25
C GLY A 104 15.98 -8.79 11.75
N CYS A 105 14.98 -8.32 11.02
CA CYS A 105 14.79 -8.61 9.60
C CYS A 105 15.83 -7.89 8.73
N GLN A 106 16.27 -8.53 7.66
CA GLN A 106 17.16 -7.95 6.67
C GLN A 106 16.43 -7.06 5.68
N GLY A 107 15.13 -7.28 5.49
CA GLY A 107 14.32 -6.44 4.62
C GLY A 107 12.84 -6.44 4.99
N ILE A 108 12.21 -5.27 4.82
CA ILE A 108 10.76 -5.10 4.97
C ILE A 108 10.25 -4.36 3.74
N LEU A 109 9.24 -4.91 3.10
CA LEU A 109 8.54 -4.32 1.96
C LEU A 109 7.15 -3.87 2.36
N LEU A 110 6.79 -2.68 1.91
CA LEU A 110 5.44 -2.13 1.90
C LEU A 110 5.12 -1.70 0.47
N ASP A 111 4.28 -2.45 -0.23
CA ASP A 111 3.72 -2.10 -1.55
C ASP A 111 2.31 -1.56 -1.30
N LEU A 112 2.17 -0.23 -1.25
CA LEU A 112 0.96 0.42 -0.78
C LEU A 112 -0.13 0.44 -1.87
N GLY A 113 -1.36 0.70 -1.45
CA GLY A 113 -2.49 0.85 -2.35
C GLY A 113 -3.32 -0.41 -2.52
N VAL A 114 -3.96 -0.54 -3.68
CA VAL A 114 -4.89 -1.64 -3.99
C VAL A 114 -4.25 -2.64 -4.94
N SER A 115 -4.57 -3.92 -4.77
CA SER A 115 -4.14 -4.95 -5.71
C SER A 115 -4.96 -4.88 -7.02
N SER A 116 -4.40 -5.41 -8.11
CA SER A 116 -5.14 -5.55 -9.37
C SER A 116 -6.41 -6.38 -9.20
N LEU A 117 -6.38 -7.42 -8.38
CA LEU A 117 -7.57 -8.22 -8.04
C LEU A 117 -8.72 -7.34 -7.51
N GLN A 118 -8.41 -6.39 -6.62
CA GLN A 118 -9.41 -5.47 -6.07
C GLN A 118 -9.92 -4.47 -7.10
N LEU A 119 -9.09 -4.05 -8.06
CA LEU A 119 -9.48 -3.10 -9.12
C LEU A 119 -10.28 -3.77 -10.24
N ASP A 120 -10.00 -5.03 -10.54
CA ASP A 120 -10.61 -5.77 -11.65
C ASP A 120 -11.91 -6.46 -11.23
N ASP A 121 -12.13 -6.70 -9.94
CA ASP A 121 -13.37 -7.25 -9.41
C ASP A 121 -14.38 -6.12 -9.11
N ALA A 122 -15.38 -5.96 -9.98
CA ALA A 122 -16.44 -4.96 -9.80
C ALA A 122 -17.20 -5.11 -8.47
N GLU A 123 -17.34 -6.35 -7.95
CA GLU A 123 -18.03 -6.62 -6.68
C GLU A 123 -17.28 -6.07 -5.45
N ARG A 124 -16.01 -5.72 -5.59
CA ARG A 124 -15.22 -5.08 -4.54
C ARG A 124 -15.40 -3.55 -4.49
N GLY A 125 -15.95 -2.92 -5.52
CA GLY A 125 -16.31 -1.51 -5.57
C GLY A 125 -15.14 -0.51 -5.60
N PHE A 126 -13.90 -0.93 -5.84
CA PHE A 126 -12.73 -0.04 -5.91
C PHE A 126 -12.67 0.77 -7.21
N SER A 127 -13.31 0.27 -8.26
CA SER A 127 -13.34 0.89 -9.58
C SER A 127 -14.74 1.40 -9.93
N PHE A 128 -14.81 2.34 -10.85
CA PHE A 128 -16.06 2.81 -11.48
C PHE A 128 -16.08 2.53 -12.99
N ARG A 129 -15.16 1.68 -13.47
CA ARG A 129 -15.17 1.22 -14.88
C ARG A 129 -16.40 0.36 -15.16
N GLU A 130 -16.76 -0.44 -14.18
CA GLU A 130 -17.99 -1.24 -14.14
C GLU A 130 -18.79 -0.86 -12.90
N ALA A 131 -20.12 -1.02 -12.98
CA ALA A 131 -21.00 -0.78 -11.86
C ALA A 131 -20.84 -1.91 -10.84
N GLY A 132 -20.57 -1.56 -9.59
CA GLY A 132 -20.43 -2.49 -8.48
C GLY A 132 -20.92 -1.85 -7.17
N PRO A 133 -21.04 -2.64 -6.08
CA PRO A 133 -21.44 -2.14 -4.78
C PRO A 133 -20.46 -1.09 -4.25
N LEU A 134 -20.94 -0.20 -3.38
CA LEU A 134 -20.11 0.77 -2.68
C LEU A 134 -19.43 0.10 -1.47
N ASP A 135 -18.50 -0.83 -1.71
CA ASP A 135 -17.78 -1.53 -0.64
C ASP A 135 -16.43 -0.88 -0.33
N MET A 136 -15.45 -1.00 -1.20
CA MET A 136 -14.06 -0.49 -1.08
C MET A 136 -13.28 -0.99 0.15
N ARG A 137 -13.74 -1.99 0.88
CA ARG A 137 -13.00 -2.56 2.01
C ARG A 137 -11.93 -3.51 1.51
N MET A 138 -10.68 -3.32 1.93
CA MET A 138 -9.61 -4.30 1.73
C MET A 138 -9.84 -5.54 2.58
N ASP A 139 -10.15 -5.35 3.87
CA ASP A 139 -10.65 -6.37 4.77
C ASP A 139 -12.19 -6.37 4.71
N SER A 140 -12.78 -7.42 4.13
CA SER A 140 -14.24 -7.53 3.95
C SER A 140 -15.02 -7.55 5.27
N GLU A 141 -14.36 -7.83 6.39
CA GLU A 141 -14.97 -7.83 7.73
C GLU A 141 -14.88 -6.46 8.43
N ALA A 142 -14.18 -5.49 7.83
CA ALA A 142 -14.11 -4.14 8.39
C ALA A 142 -15.51 -3.50 8.50
N PRO A 143 -15.78 -2.76 9.59
CA PRO A 143 -17.13 -2.28 9.88
C PRO A 143 -17.62 -1.15 8.97
N VAL A 144 -16.71 -0.40 8.35
CA VAL A 144 -17.03 0.79 7.54
C VAL A 144 -16.80 0.47 6.07
N SER A 145 -17.86 0.58 5.26
CA SER A 145 -17.80 0.45 3.80
C SER A 145 -17.90 1.82 3.11
N ALA A 146 -17.68 1.86 1.80
CA ALA A 146 -17.90 3.07 1.01
C ALA A 146 -19.38 3.49 1.01
N GLU A 147 -20.30 2.55 1.14
CA GLU A 147 -21.73 2.81 1.28
C GLU A 147 -22.00 3.63 2.54
N GLU A 148 -21.44 3.22 3.68
CA GLU A 148 -21.57 3.95 4.95
C GLU A 148 -21.01 5.37 4.83
N VAL A 149 -19.82 5.53 4.23
CA VAL A 149 -19.20 6.85 4.04
C VAL A 149 -20.05 7.75 3.14
N VAL A 150 -20.51 7.21 2.01
CA VAL A 150 -21.19 8.00 0.97
C VAL A 150 -22.64 8.32 1.38
N ASN A 151 -23.36 7.38 1.97
CA ASN A 151 -24.78 7.56 2.24
C ASN A 151 -25.11 8.07 3.65
N HIS A 152 -24.22 7.85 4.63
CA HIS A 152 -24.56 8.14 6.03
C HIS A 152 -23.71 9.24 6.68
N TRP A 153 -22.48 9.47 6.23
CA TRP A 153 -21.64 10.49 6.84
C TRP A 153 -22.20 11.90 6.64
N PRO A 154 -21.99 12.81 7.62
CA PRO A 154 -22.36 14.22 7.49
C PRO A 154 -21.63 14.89 6.31
N GLU A 155 -22.30 15.83 5.62
CA GLU A 155 -21.73 16.58 4.47
C GLU A 155 -20.37 17.20 4.79
N GLN A 156 -20.21 17.77 5.98
CA GLN A 156 -18.96 18.40 6.40
C GLN A 156 -17.81 17.39 6.50
N GLU A 157 -18.09 16.21 7.05
CA GLU A 157 -17.10 15.14 7.18
C GLU A 157 -16.70 14.57 5.82
N LEU A 158 -17.68 14.34 4.96
CA LEU A 158 -17.45 13.90 3.58
C LEU A 158 -16.63 14.94 2.81
N ALA A 159 -16.93 16.23 2.95
CA ALA A 159 -16.15 17.31 2.34
C ALA A 159 -14.70 17.35 2.86
N ARG A 160 -14.51 17.13 4.17
CA ARG A 160 -13.19 17.07 4.80
C ARG A 160 -12.36 15.93 4.23
N VAL A 161 -12.93 14.74 4.13
CA VAL A 161 -12.27 13.55 3.60
C VAL A 161 -11.90 13.74 2.12
N ILE A 162 -12.85 14.21 1.29
CA ILE A 162 -12.60 14.46 -0.13
C ILE A 162 -11.50 15.50 -0.34
N ALA A 163 -11.45 16.54 0.50
CA ALA A 163 -10.40 17.56 0.44
C ALA A 163 -9.03 17.01 0.87
N ALA A 164 -8.99 16.31 2.03
CA ALA A 164 -7.75 15.86 2.64
C ALA A 164 -7.11 14.67 1.93
N TYR A 165 -7.92 13.68 1.50
CA TYR A 165 -7.45 12.42 0.95
C TYR A 165 -7.53 12.35 -0.58
N GLY A 166 -8.43 13.12 -1.18
CA GLY A 166 -8.52 13.25 -2.64
C GLY A 166 -7.74 14.43 -3.21
N GLU A 167 -7.24 15.32 -2.34
CA GLU A 167 -6.66 16.62 -2.76
C GLU A 167 -7.58 17.35 -3.76
N GLU A 168 -8.94 17.20 -3.57
CA GLU A 168 -9.95 17.75 -4.48
C GLU A 168 -10.28 19.21 -4.11
N ARG A 169 -9.98 20.09 -5.02
CA ARG A 169 -10.22 21.54 -4.83
C ARG A 169 -11.69 21.88 -4.58
N TYR A 170 -12.61 21.15 -5.22
CA TYR A 170 -14.05 21.39 -5.15
C TYR A 170 -14.76 20.45 -4.16
N ALA A 171 -14.05 19.93 -3.16
CA ALA A 171 -14.54 18.93 -2.21
C ALA A 171 -15.91 19.25 -1.59
N ARG A 172 -16.13 20.52 -1.16
CA ARG A 172 -17.43 20.95 -0.60
C ARG A 172 -18.57 20.82 -1.60
N ARG A 173 -18.32 21.18 -2.87
CA ARG A 173 -19.31 21.06 -3.93
C ARG A 173 -19.60 19.59 -4.27
N VAL A 174 -18.58 18.77 -4.29
CA VAL A 174 -18.71 17.30 -4.51
C VAL A 174 -19.53 16.68 -3.38
N ALA A 175 -19.18 16.93 -2.12
CA ALA A 175 -19.89 16.43 -0.95
C ALA A 175 -21.37 16.86 -0.95
N HIS A 176 -21.63 18.15 -1.21
CA HIS A 176 -23.00 18.66 -1.32
C HIS A 176 -23.80 17.91 -2.39
N ARG A 177 -23.22 17.68 -3.58
CA ARG A 177 -23.90 16.95 -4.66
C ARG A 177 -24.15 15.49 -4.33
N ILE A 178 -23.21 14.84 -3.63
CA ILE A 178 -23.40 13.47 -3.14
C ILE A 178 -24.57 13.42 -2.17
N VAL A 179 -24.60 14.30 -1.16
CA VAL A 179 -25.68 14.35 -0.15
C VAL A 179 -27.05 14.63 -0.79
N GLN A 180 -27.13 15.52 -1.78
CA GLN A 180 -28.35 15.80 -2.53
C GLN A 180 -28.86 14.62 -3.38
N ALA A 181 -27.96 13.74 -3.80
CA ALA A 181 -28.27 12.61 -4.68
C ALA A 181 -28.52 11.30 -3.91
N ARG A 182 -28.41 11.33 -2.59
CA ARG A 182 -28.65 10.13 -1.73
C ARG A 182 -30.06 9.56 -1.92
N PRO A 183 -30.23 8.24 -1.88
CA PRO A 183 -29.19 7.22 -1.71
C PRO A 183 -28.40 6.98 -3.00
N ILE A 184 -27.07 6.93 -2.89
CA ILE A 184 -26.18 6.51 -3.96
C ILE A 184 -26.18 4.98 -4.01
N ARG A 185 -26.44 4.41 -5.18
CA ARG A 185 -26.75 2.97 -5.32
C ARG A 185 -25.52 2.10 -5.58
N ASP A 186 -24.58 2.61 -6.39
CA ASP A 186 -23.44 1.87 -6.89
C ASP A 186 -22.30 2.80 -7.29
N THR A 187 -21.17 2.23 -7.66
CA THR A 187 -19.96 2.99 -8.06
C THR A 187 -20.18 3.85 -9.29
N ALA A 188 -20.96 3.39 -10.28
CA ALA A 188 -21.28 4.15 -11.48
C ALA A 188 -22.15 5.37 -11.18
N HIS A 189 -23.16 5.21 -10.30
CA HIS A 189 -23.98 6.30 -9.80
C HIS A 189 -23.13 7.36 -9.07
N LEU A 190 -22.24 6.93 -8.18
CA LEU A 190 -21.33 7.85 -7.49
C LEU A 190 -20.46 8.62 -8.49
N ALA A 191 -19.86 7.92 -9.46
CA ALA A 191 -19.01 8.54 -10.48
C ALA A 191 -19.78 9.57 -11.33
N ALA A 192 -21.03 9.27 -11.69
CA ALA A 192 -21.89 10.20 -12.42
C ALA A 192 -22.22 11.46 -11.61
N VAL A 193 -22.58 11.31 -10.33
CA VAL A 193 -22.87 12.44 -9.43
C VAL A 193 -21.65 13.35 -9.27
N VAL A 194 -20.46 12.76 -9.05
CA VAL A 194 -19.19 13.50 -8.92
C VAL A 194 -18.84 14.22 -10.21
N SER A 195 -18.99 13.56 -11.38
CA SER A 195 -18.72 14.16 -12.69
C SER A 195 -19.64 15.34 -12.99
N GLY A 196 -20.88 15.30 -12.51
CA GLY A 196 -21.80 16.45 -12.57
C GLY A 196 -21.43 17.61 -11.65
N ALA A 197 -20.59 17.38 -10.63
CA ALA A 197 -20.13 18.41 -9.71
C ALA A 197 -18.86 19.12 -10.18
N VAL A 198 -17.93 18.42 -10.82
CA VAL A 198 -16.63 18.97 -11.21
C VAL A 198 -16.33 18.66 -12.66
N ARG A 199 -15.61 19.59 -13.34
CA ARG A 199 -15.15 19.39 -14.70
C ARG A 199 -13.82 18.63 -14.69
N SER A 200 -13.63 17.73 -15.65
CA SER A 200 -12.33 17.09 -15.87
C SER A 200 -11.26 18.16 -16.12
N SER A 201 -10.14 18.05 -15.44
CA SER A 201 -8.94 18.85 -15.68
C SER A 201 -7.75 17.92 -15.82
N GLY A 202 -7.07 17.96 -16.97
CA GLY A 202 -5.78 17.30 -17.14
C GLY A 202 -5.80 15.79 -17.39
N GLY A 203 -6.85 15.23 -18.03
CA GLY A 203 -6.84 13.84 -18.50
C GLY A 203 -7.27 12.78 -17.47
N ILE A 204 -7.43 13.15 -16.19
CA ILE A 204 -7.90 12.25 -15.14
C ILE A 204 -9.43 12.35 -15.02
N HIS A 205 -10.09 11.20 -14.86
CA HIS A 205 -11.56 11.19 -14.68
C HIS A 205 -11.97 11.96 -13.41
N PRO A 206 -13.02 12.79 -13.44
CA PRO A 206 -13.42 13.63 -12.29
C PRO A 206 -13.65 12.87 -10.98
N ALA A 207 -14.14 11.62 -11.06
CA ALA A 207 -14.42 10.81 -9.88
C ALA A 207 -13.16 10.22 -9.22
N THR A 208 -12.02 10.13 -9.91
CA THR A 208 -10.81 9.44 -9.41
C THR A 208 -10.39 9.93 -8.01
N ARG A 209 -10.33 11.24 -7.81
CA ARG A 209 -9.93 11.83 -6.52
C ARG A 209 -10.93 11.54 -5.41
N THR A 210 -12.21 11.52 -5.73
CA THR A 210 -13.27 11.20 -4.76
C THR A 210 -13.23 9.73 -4.39
N PHE A 211 -13.03 8.82 -5.36
CA PHE A 211 -12.86 7.40 -5.10
C PHE A 211 -11.63 7.12 -4.25
N GLN A 212 -10.48 7.71 -4.57
CA GLN A 212 -9.28 7.65 -3.75
C GLN A 212 -9.56 8.12 -2.30
N ALA A 213 -10.25 9.24 -2.14
CA ALA A 213 -10.54 9.80 -0.82
C ALA A 213 -11.42 8.87 0.03
N ILE A 214 -12.46 8.29 -0.58
CA ILE A 214 -13.36 7.36 0.10
C ILE A 214 -12.60 6.07 0.44
N ARG A 215 -11.82 5.52 -0.46
CA ARG A 215 -11.01 4.32 -0.25
C ARG A 215 -10.05 4.49 0.94
N ILE A 216 -9.31 5.61 0.97
CA ILE A 216 -8.40 5.94 2.07
C ILE A 216 -9.16 6.05 3.39
N ALA A 217 -10.37 6.64 3.39
CA ALA A 217 -11.18 6.77 4.60
C ALA A 217 -11.73 5.44 5.09
N VAL A 218 -12.22 4.58 4.18
CA VAL A 218 -12.75 3.24 4.50
C VAL A 218 -11.68 2.36 5.13
N ASN A 219 -10.45 2.39 4.58
CA ASN A 219 -9.39 1.47 4.98
C ASN A 219 -8.41 2.07 6.00
N ASP A 220 -8.55 3.35 6.37
CA ASP A 220 -7.59 4.08 7.23
C ASP A 220 -6.15 3.93 6.72
N GLU A 221 -5.96 4.09 5.39
CA GLU A 221 -4.68 3.79 4.74
C GLU A 221 -3.54 4.66 5.26
N LEU A 222 -3.76 5.97 5.38
CA LEU A 222 -2.73 6.90 5.84
C LEU A 222 -2.41 6.74 7.33
N GLY A 223 -3.42 6.53 8.19
CA GLY A 223 -3.21 6.25 9.60
C GLY A 223 -2.48 4.92 9.82
N SER A 224 -2.81 3.90 9.01
CA SER A 224 -2.10 2.62 9.02
C SER A 224 -0.65 2.76 8.57
N LEU A 225 -0.38 3.59 7.55
CA LEU A 225 0.98 3.88 7.09
C LEU A 225 1.81 4.62 8.16
N GLU A 226 1.23 5.65 8.79
CA GLU A 226 1.90 6.36 9.90
C GLU A 226 2.24 5.42 11.06
N ALA A 227 1.35 4.48 11.38
CA ALA A 227 1.53 3.51 12.45
C ALA A 227 2.59 2.44 12.14
N VAL A 228 2.67 1.96 10.89
CA VAL A 228 3.58 0.88 10.51
C VAL A 228 5.04 1.32 10.38
N MET A 229 5.30 2.57 9.98
CA MET A 229 6.66 3.05 9.72
C MET A 229 7.61 2.87 10.92
N PRO A 230 7.27 3.32 12.16
CA PRO A 230 8.14 3.08 13.33
C PRO A 230 8.25 1.60 13.70
N GLN A 231 7.20 0.81 13.51
CA GLN A 231 7.22 -0.63 13.76
C GLN A 231 8.17 -1.35 12.81
N ALA A 232 8.11 -1.02 11.52
CA ALA A 232 9.03 -1.56 10.52
C ALA A 232 10.49 -1.23 10.85
N LEU A 233 10.76 0.02 11.27
CA LEU A 233 12.11 0.41 11.69
C LEU A 233 12.60 -0.41 12.89
N ALA A 234 11.75 -0.64 13.89
CA ALA A 234 12.10 -1.42 15.10
C ALA A 234 12.36 -2.90 14.81
N LEU A 235 11.74 -3.46 13.76
CA LEU A 235 11.90 -4.86 13.36
C LEU A 235 13.14 -5.12 12.49
N LEU A 236 13.77 -4.08 11.96
CA LEU A 236 14.97 -4.24 11.13
C LEU A 236 16.21 -4.59 11.96
N ALA A 237 17.04 -5.48 11.45
CA ALA A 237 18.40 -5.66 11.91
C ALA A 237 19.26 -4.43 11.57
N PRO A 238 20.38 -4.21 12.28
CA PRO A 238 21.39 -3.26 11.83
C PRO A 238 21.82 -3.55 10.37
N GLY A 239 21.71 -2.55 9.50
CA GLY A 239 21.97 -2.72 8.06
C GLY A 239 20.80 -3.34 7.27
N GLY A 240 19.68 -3.62 7.91
CA GLY A 240 18.44 -4.03 7.23
C GLY A 240 17.82 -2.87 6.46
N VAL A 241 17.00 -3.18 5.45
CA VAL A 241 16.43 -2.21 4.51
C VAL A 241 14.91 -2.23 4.56
N MET A 242 14.30 -1.06 4.63
CA MET A 242 12.86 -0.86 4.43
C MET A 242 12.65 -0.28 3.03
N ALA A 243 11.89 -0.97 2.19
CA ALA A 243 11.43 -0.51 0.89
C ALA A 243 9.94 -0.20 0.95
N VAL A 244 9.55 0.96 0.43
CA VAL A 244 8.15 1.40 0.37
C VAL A 244 7.83 1.86 -1.05
N ILE A 245 6.82 1.25 -1.67
CA ILE A 245 6.26 1.69 -2.94
C ILE A 245 5.00 2.51 -2.62
N ALA A 246 4.92 3.72 -3.16
CA ALA A 246 3.82 4.65 -2.96
C ALA A 246 3.23 5.07 -4.30
N PHE A 247 1.91 5.13 -4.40
CA PHE A 247 1.18 5.41 -5.64
C PHE A 247 0.62 6.82 -5.70
N HIS A 248 0.56 7.53 -4.58
CA HIS A 248 0.09 8.91 -4.55
C HIS A 248 0.86 9.80 -3.58
N SER A 249 0.70 11.12 -3.78
CA SER A 249 1.42 12.18 -3.07
C SER A 249 1.31 12.15 -1.54
N LEU A 250 0.19 11.67 -1.00
CA LEU A 250 -0.03 11.61 0.45
C LEU A 250 0.81 10.53 1.10
N GLU A 251 0.89 9.34 0.49
CA GLU A 251 1.76 8.26 0.93
C GLU A 251 3.24 8.67 0.85
N ASP A 252 3.69 9.15 -0.31
CA ASP A 252 5.07 9.64 -0.49
C ASP A 252 5.44 10.68 0.57
N ARG A 253 4.52 11.59 0.89
CA ARG A 253 4.73 12.62 1.91
C ARG A 253 4.98 12.04 3.29
N ILE A 254 4.18 11.06 3.73
CA ILE A 254 4.33 10.39 5.03
C ILE A 254 5.66 9.65 5.10
N VAL A 255 5.94 8.81 4.10
CA VAL A 255 7.18 8.02 4.01
C VAL A 255 8.40 8.94 4.03
N LYS A 256 8.41 9.97 3.17
CA LYS A 256 9.49 10.94 3.08
C LYS A 256 9.71 11.70 4.39
N GLN A 257 8.64 12.15 5.04
CA GLN A 257 8.74 12.86 6.31
C GLN A 257 9.31 11.95 7.40
N PHE A 258 8.87 10.71 7.49
CA PHE A 258 9.40 9.72 8.42
C PHE A 258 10.89 9.47 8.16
N MET A 259 11.27 9.13 6.93
CA MET A 259 12.67 8.85 6.58
C MET A 259 13.59 10.06 6.79
N VAL A 260 13.11 11.28 6.52
CA VAL A 260 13.86 12.50 6.80
C VAL A 260 14.03 12.73 8.30
N ARG A 261 12.99 12.49 9.09
CA ARG A 261 13.01 12.64 10.56
C ARG A 261 14.02 11.68 11.19
N GLU A 262 13.92 10.39 10.87
CA GLU A 262 14.76 9.36 11.47
C GLU A 262 16.21 9.36 10.98
N SER A 263 16.48 10.03 9.84
CA SER A 263 17.85 10.22 9.35
C SER A 263 18.58 11.43 9.94
N ARG A 264 17.95 12.18 10.86
CA ARG A 264 18.57 13.35 11.52
C ARG A 264 19.08 12.98 12.89
N GLY A 265 20.18 13.59 13.31
CA GLY A 265 20.72 13.42 14.67
C GLY A 265 20.04 14.30 15.73
N CYS A 266 19.24 15.29 15.30
CA CYS A 266 18.53 16.20 16.19
C CYS A 266 17.23 16.68 15.54
N LEU A 267 16.17 16.75 16.32
CA LEU A 267 14.83 17.24 15.93
C LEU A 267 14.48 18.58 16.59
N CYS A 268 15.38 19.17 17.37
CA CYS A 268 15.14 20.46 18.00
C CYS A 268 14.96 21.57 16.95
N PRO A 269 14.16 22.59 17.24
CA PRO A 269 14.09 23.79 16.43
C PRO A 269 15.48 24.44 16.24
N PRO A 270 15.80 25.00 15.07
CA PRO A 270 17.15 25.52 14.77
C PRO A 270 17.68 26.60 15.71
N ARG A 271 16.83 27.21 16.54
CA ARG A 271 17.19 28.28 17.46
C ARG A 271 17.55 27.81 18.88
N ILE A 272 17.45 26.52 19.18
CA ILE A 272 17.82 25.97 20.47
C ILE A 272 19.33 25.73 20.47
N PRO A 273 20.12 26.38 21.37
CA PRO A 273 21.57 26.31 21.35
C PRO A 273 22.13 24.96 21.79
N VAL A 274 21.37 24.21 22.60
CA VAL A 274 21.75 22.87 23.10
C VAL A 274 20.66 21.88 22.77
N CYS A 275 21.04 20.71 22.26
CA CYS A 275 20.07 19.67 21.92
C CYS A 275 19.42 19.08 23.18
N GLU A 276 18.09 19.16 23.27
CA GLU A 276 17.28 18.61 24.37
C GLU A 276 16.40 17.43 23.94
N CYS A 277 16.31 17.12 22.62
CA CYS A 277 15.37 16.10 22.13
C CYS A 277 15.86 14.65 22.35
N GLY A 278 17.14 14.42 22.62
CA GLY A 278 17.70 13.08 22.78
C GLY A 278 17.63 12.19 21.54
N HIS A 279 17.13 12.71 20.42
CA HIS A 279 16.98 11.95 19.18
C HIS A 279 18.35 11.57 18.61
N ARG A 280 18.44 10.35 18.07
CA ARG A 280 19.63 9.84 17.38
C ARG A 280 19.23 9.38 15.98
N VAL A 281 20.21 9.38 15.06
CA VAL A 281 20.02 8.79 13.73
C VAL A 281 19.63 7.32 13.87
N GLN A 282 18.50 6.94 13.29
CA GLN A 282 17.96 5.59 13.30
C GLN A 282 18.10 4.88 11.95
N LEU A 283 18.21 5.64 10.85
CA LEU A 283 18.33 5.10 9.51
C LEU A 283 19.16 6.00 8.60
N ASP A 284 19.71 5.40 7.54
CA ASP A 284 20.29 6.10 6.40
C ASP A 284 19.36 6.00 5.19
N ARG A 285 19.20 7.11 4.46
CA ARG A 285 18.37 7.14 3.26
C ARG A 285 19.19 6.66 2.06
N LEU A 286 18.89 5.47 1.55
CA LEU A 286 19.53 4.92 0.35
C LEU A 286 19.14 5.71 -0.90
N THR A 287 17.88 6.19 -0.97
CA THR A 287 17.39 7.03 -2.06
C THR A 287 17.06 8.43 -1.54
N ARG A 288 17.65 9.47 -2.15
CA ARG A 288 17.33 10.87 -1.80
C ARG A 288 16.06 11.38 -2.45
N ARG A 289 15.66 10.76 -3.56
CA ARG A 289 14.44 11.02 -4.33
C ARG A 289 13.74 9.68 -4.58
N PRO A 290 12.43 9.66 -4.76
CA PRO A 290 11.74 8.44 -5.20
C PRO A 290 12.37 7.90 -6.48
N VAL A 291 12.53 6.59 -6.53
CA VAL A 291 12.86 5.86 -7.75
C VAL A 291 11.56 5.65 -8.51
N GLN A 292 11.57 5.83 -9.80
CA GLN A 292 10.42 5.65 -10.66
C GLN A 292 10.60 4.39 -11.51
N ALA A 293 9.50 3.72 -11.82
CA ALA A 293 9.49 2.59 -12.74
C ALA A 293 10.12 2.99 -14.09
N SER A 294 10.85 2.08 -14.70
CA SER A 294 11.47 2.31 -16.00
C SER A 294 10.41 2.47 -17.09
N THR A 295 10.74 3.18 -18.18
CA THR A 295 9.82 3.31 -19.33
C THR A 295 9.42 1.97 -19.93
N GLY A 296 10.30 0.96 -19.86
CA GLY A 296 10.02 -0.39 -20.30
C GLY A 296 9.03 -1.13 -19.39
N GLU A 297 9.07 -0.84 -18.08
CA GLU A 297 8.12 -1.37 -17.11
C GLU A 297 6.75 -0.73 -17.26
N ILE A 298 6.69 0.61 -17.34
CA ILE A 298 5.45 1.35 -17.57
C ILE A 298 4.72 0.86 -18.85
N GLY A 299 5.47 0.44 -19.87
CA GLY A 299 4.88 -0.12 -21.09
C GLY A 299 4.32 -1.53 -20.94
N ARG A 300 4.76 -2.30 -19.95
CA ARG A 300 4.29 -3.67 -19.67
C ARG A 300 3.26 -3.72 -18.54
N ASN A 301 3.33 -2.78 -17.63
CA ASN A 301 2.50 -2.67 -16.44
C ASN A 301 2.07 -1.19 -16.29
N PRO A 302 1.08 -0.74 -17.10
CA PRO A 302 0.67 0.66 -17.18
C PRO A 302 -0.15 1.14 -15.97
#